data_a4eb7c8a5763db2311e852888fe7462b
#
_entry.id   a4eb7c8a5763db2311e852888fe7462b
#
_cell.length_a   1.000
_cell.length_b   1.000
_cell.length_c   1.000
_cell.angle_alpha   90.00
_cell.angle_beta   90.00
_cell.angle_gamma   90.00
#
_symmetry.space_group_name_H-M   'P 1'
#
loop_
_entity.id
_entity.type
_entity.pdbx_description
1 polymer ?
#
loop_
_entity_poly.entity_id
_entity_poly.type
_entity_poly.pdbx_seq_one_letter_code
_entity_poly.pdbx_strand_id
1 'polypeptide(L)'
;MKFRFAVHKYKVYTSSELTLKLLERVTIGKVNVIMGLSMEKADDLIKIYDDNNESWRFVKRDKGFNKQLVMIEETLARYGLIRNEIRVYLHLARSGERKASEIAEAISLHRTETYRILRDLEKKGLVYSAFEKPLKFTAAPLEKAIDSLIEAQKMKIRLLEKEKVGLVELWSSIPQQKVENSEKEIFQILEGGQQMILKANELLERAKNEIQIFAPGEYLAQLYHSDFTDNLKRHSSKLKITLLTENSSKSRFFIEQMGWAAHKYRMVDASTLPCFIIVDRKELLIAIQKNDDEKDSADKKKSRTMALWTNYAAFVEILQMLFAKLGETGKTIQEIYVRASAN
;
A
#
# COMPACT_ATOMS: atom_id res chain seq x y z
N MET A 1 37.13 9.37 50.55
CA MET A 1 36.83 8.11 49.87
C MET A 1 36.42 8.44 48.43
N LYS A 2 37.33 8.21 47.47
CA LYS A 2 37.11 8.57 46.07
C LYS A 2 36.49 7.36 45.36
N PHE A 3 35.22 7.44 44.99
CA PHE A 3 34.60 6.46 44.11
C PHE A 3 34.86 6.83 42.64
N ARG A 4 35.66 6.03 41.97
CA ARG A 4 35.80 6.02 40.54
C ARG A 4 34.67 5.16 39.94
N PHE A 5 33.72 5.75 39.23
CA PHE A 5 32.78 5.00 38.41
C PHE A 5 33.29 4.95 36.98
N ALA A 6 33.56 3.74 36.51
CA ALA A 6 33.89 3.46 35.13
C ALA A 6 32.64 3.63 34.26
N VAL A 7 32.75 4.46 33.23
CA VAL A 7 31.71 4.59 32.18
C VAL A 7 31.78 3.34 31.32
N HIS A 8 30.84 2.43 31.50
CA HIS A 8 30.71 1.25 30.62
C HIS A 8 29.94 1.62 29.36
N LYS A 9 30.51 1.23 28.23
CA LYS A 9 29.89 1.31 26.89
C LYS A 9 28.49 0.72 26.91
N TYR A 10 27.51 1.48 26.44
CA TYR A 10 26.12 1.08 26.43
C TYR A 10 25.88 -0.06 25.46
N LYS A 11 25.38 -1.20 25.95
CA LYS A 11 24.67 -2.22 25.16
C LYS A 11 23.21 -1.79 24.99
N VAL A 12 22.65 -2.01 23.81
CA VAL A 12 21.22 -1.84 23.57
C VAL A 12 20.48 -2.94 24.33
N TYR A 13 19.69 -2.57 25.32
CA TYR A 13 18.85 -3.48 26.10
C TYR A 13 17.43 -3.46 25.58
N THR A 14 16.72 -4.59 25.69
CA THR A 14 15.29 -4.68 25.42
C THR A 14 14.49 -3.84 26.43
N SER A 15 13.27 -3.43 26.06
CA SER A 15 12.48 -2.45 26.81
C SER A 15 12.26 -2.80 28.31
N SER A 16 12.28 -4.08 28.67
CA SER A 16 12.14 -4.57 30.05
C SER A 16 13.37 -4.37 30.91
N GLU A 17 14.60 -4.36 30.33
CA GLU A 17 15.83 -4.18 31.07
C GLU A 17 16.17 -2.70 31.32
N LEU A 18 15.69 -1.79 30.48
CA LEU A 18 15.84 -0.34 30.65
C LEU A 18 15.08 0.20 31.86
N THR A 19 13.94 -0.38 32.19
CA THR A 19 13.07 0.08 33.28
C THR A 19 13.68 -0.14 34.65
N LEU A 20 14.39 -1.23 34.87
CA LEU A 20 15.04 -1.56 36.14
C LEU A 20 16.31 -0.73 36.40
N LYS A 21 17.05 -0.31 35.39
CA LYS A 21 18.29 0.46 35.52
C LYS A 21 18.09 1.98 35.54
N LEU A 22 16.97 2.50 35.08
CA LEU A 22 16.63 3.93 35.17
C LEU A 22 16.20 4.34 36.58
N LEU A 23 15.81 3.39 37.43
CA LEU A 23 15.38 3.65 38.82
C LEU A 23 16.54 3.81 39.78
N GLU A 24 17.78 3.44 39.44
CA GLU A 24 18.92 3.41 40.36
C GLU A 24 19.99 4.50 40.15
N ARG A 25 19.78 5.53 39.34
CA ARG A 25 20.83 6.55 39.10
C ARG A 25 20.53 7.92 39.68
N VAL A 26 21.21 8.18 40.75
CA VAL A 26 21.38 9.47 41.40
C VAL A 26 22.42 10.30 40.68
N THR A 27 22.14 11.57 40.55
CA THR A 27 22.87 12.66 39.92
C THR A 27 24.27 12.89 40.46
N ILE A 28 25.26 13.00 39.56
CA ILE A 28 26.48 13.75 39.89
C ILE A 28 26.82 14.65 38.67
N GLY A 29 26.65 15.95 38.88
CA GLY A 29 27.14 17.02 38.00
C GLY A 29 26.33 17.19 36.67
N LYS A 30 25.52 18.24 36.60
CA LYS A 30 24.88 18.84 35.40
C LYS A 30 24.15 17.92 34.37
N VAL A 31 23.70 16.76 34.79
CA VAL A 31 22.79 15.93 34.00
C VAL A 31 21.46 15.84 34.77
N ASN A 32 20.42 16.48 34.29
CA ASN A 32 19.06 16.30 34.82
C ASN A 32 18.58 14.90 34.48
N VAL A 33 18.58 13.98 35.47
CA VAL A 33 17.95 12.68 35.32
C VAL A 33 16.45 12.85 35.59
N ILE A 34 15.63 12.57 34.64
CA ILE A 34 14.17 12.57 34.80
C ILE A 34 13.80 11.27 35.53
N MET A 35 13.62 11.36 36.87
CA MET A 35 12.99 10.28 37.63
C MET A 35 11.48 10.27 37.35
N GLY A 36 10.93 9.10 37.07
CA GLY A 36 9.48 8.90 37.10
C GLY A 36 8.72 8.99 35.77
N LEU A 37 9.37 8.71 34.65
CA LEU A 37 8.63 8.50 33.40
C LEU A 37 8.02 7.09 33.35
N SER A 38 6.70 6.98 33.18
CA SER A 38 6.05 5.71 32.88
C SER A 38 6.60 5.13 31.56
N MET A 39 6.54 3.81 31.38
CA MET A 39 7.04 3.12 30.16
C MET A 39 6.54 3.75 28.85
N GLU A 40 5.31 4.27 28.81
CA GLU A 40 4.74 4.99 27.68
C GLU A 40 5.49 6.28 27.29
N LYS A 41 6.19 6.90 28.24
CA LYS A 41 6.93 8.17 28.00
C LYS A 41 8.39 7.96 27.59
N ALA A 42 8.96 6.78 27.84
CA ALA A 42 10.34 6.45 27.43
C ALA A 42 10.45 6.22 25.91
N ASP A 43 9.41 5.69 25.28
CA ASP A 43 9.35 5.50 23.83
C ASP A 43 9.22 6.81 23.03
N ASP A 44 8.86 7.90 23.70
CA ASP A 44 8.71 9.24 23.09
C ASP A 44 10.02 10.06 23.06
N LEU A 45 11.14 9.51 23.54
CA LEU A 45 12.42 10.22 23.57
C LEU A 45 13.40 9.68 22.54
N ILE A 46 14.00 10.59 21.75
CA ILE A 46 15.08 10.28 20.81
C ILE A 46 16.38 10.81 21.40
N LYS A 47 17.43 9.99 21.35
CA LYS A 47 18.78 10.40 21.71
C LYS A 47 19.44 11.01 20.47
N ILE A 48 19.73 12.32 20.51
CA ILE A 48 20.37 13.07 19.42
C ILE A 48 21.74 13.56 19.92
N TYR A 49 22.77 13.40 19.08
CA TYR A 49 24.08 13.97 19.36
C TYR A 49 24.07 15.44 18.94
N ASP A 50 24.53 16.31 19.83
CA ASP A 50 24.66 17.74 19.60
C ASP A 50 26.14 18.06 19.32
N ASP A 51 26.45 18.26 18.05
CA ASP A 51 27.83 18.52 17.57
C ASP A 51 28.40 19.83 18.14
N ASN A 52 27.55 20.80 18.53
CA ASN A 52 28.01 22.08 19.12
C ASN A 52 28.43 21.96 20.58
N ASN A 53 27.92 20.94 21.28
CA ASN A 53 28.18 20.73 22.70
C ASN A 53 28.90 19.40 23.00
N GLU A 54 29.29 18.64 21.99
CA GLU A 54 29.89 17.30 22.10
C GLU A 54 29.16 16.37 23.12
N SER A 55 27.82 16.48 23.15
CA SER A 55 27.00 15.81 24.15
C SER A 55 25.73 15.20 23.56
N TRP A 56 25.26 14.12 24.20
CA TRP A 56 24.01 13.48 23.81
C TRP A 56 22.85 14.14 24.54
N ARG A 57 21.81 14.56 23.79
CA ARG A 57 20.56 15.10 24.34
C ARG A 57 19.39 14.16 24.06
N PHE A 58 18.47 14.08 25.03
CA PHE A 58 17.18 13.42 24.82
C PHE A 58 16.18 14.48 24.39
N VAL A 59 15.64 14.33 23.18
CA VAL A 59 14.62 15.20 22.63
C VAL A 59 13.31 14.44 22.55
N LYS A 60 12.22 15.09 22.94
CA LYS A 60 10.89 14.49 22.84
C LYS A 60 10.58 14.19 21.37
N ARG A 61 10.21 12.95 21.09
CA ARG A 61 9.82 12.50 19.76
C ARG A 61 8.55 13.24 19.34
N ASP A 62 8.63 14.07 18.33
CA ASP A 62 7.43 14.69 17.78
C ASP A 62 6.57 13.62 17.08
N LYS A 63 5.33 13.44 17.56
CA LYS A 63 4.39 12.44 17.01
C LYS A 63 4.12 12.66 15.52
N GLY A 64 4.19 13.91 15.05
CA GLY A 64 4.05 14.27 13.63
C GLY A 64 5.22 13.76 12.80
N PHE A 65 6.45 13.97 13.26
CA PHE A 65 7.69 13.55 12.58
C PHE A 65 7.79 12.03 12.44
N ASN A 66 7.39 11.29 13.47
CA ASN A 66 7.36 9.83 13.43
C ASN A 66 6.40 9.29 12.37
N LYS A 67 5.22 9.91 12.24
CA LYS A 67 4.22 9.50 11.25
C LYS A 67 4.73 9.71 9.81
N GLN A 68 5.41 10.82 9.55
CA GLN A 68 6.00 11.11 8.25
C GLN A 68 7.14 10.13 7.92
N LEU A 69 8.00 9.81 8.87
CA LEU A 69 9.10 8.86 8.67
C LEU A 69 8.57 7.46 8.36
N VAL A 70 7.59 6.98 9.11
CA VAL A 70 6.93 5.68 8.85
C VAL A 70 6.31 5.65 7.45
N MET A 71 5.66 6.73 7.02
CA MET A 71 5.08 6.82 5.68
C MET A 71 6.16 6.75 4.57
N ILE A 72 7.31 7.38 4.78
CA ILE A 72 8.46 7.31 3.87
C ILE A 72 9.01 5.86 3.84
N GLU A 73 9.20 5.23 5.00
CA GLU A 73 9.67 3.84 5.10
C GLU A 73 8.74 2.87 4.37
N GLU A 74 7.43 2.97 4.60
CA GLU A 74 6.41 2.16 3.93
C GLU A 74 6.40 2.38 2.41
N THR A 75 6.62 3.62 1.99
CA THR A 75 6.67 3.96 0.57
C THR A 75 7.92 3.38 -0.09
N LEU A 76 9.09 3.54 0.51
CA LEU A 76 10.34 2.94 0.01
C LEU A 76 10.29 1.40 -0.03
N ALA A 77 9.59 0.78 0.93
CA ALA A 77 9.36 -0.67 0.89
C ALA A 77 8.50 -1.09 -0.33
N ARG A 78 7.48 -0.30 -0.70
CA ARG A 78 6.70 -0.54 -1.93
C ARG A 78 7.53 -0.43 -3.20
N TYR A 79 8.55 0.41 -3.22
CA TYR A 79 9.52 0.49 -4.32
C TYR A 79 10.54 -0.65 -4.34
N GLY A 80 10.46 -1.59 -3.39
CA GLY A 80 11.27 -2.81 -3.38
C GLY A 80 12.56 -2.75 -2.58
N LEU A 81 12.67 -1.80 -1.65
CA LEU A 81 13.75 -1.78 -0.66
C LEU A 81 13.40 -2.65 0.54
N ILE A 82 14.36 -3.43 1.02
CA ILE A 82 14.20 -4.19 2.26
C ILE A 82 14.47 -3.31 3.49
N ARG A 83 13.94 -3.71 4.65
CA ARG A 83 13.97 -2.93 5.89
C ARG A 83 15.36 -2.37 6.25
N ASN A 84 16.41 -3.17 6.16
CA ASN A 84 17.76 -2.72 6.50
C ASN A 84 18.34 -1.75 5.44
N GLU A 85 17.99 -1.91 4.15
CA GLU A 85 18.35 -0.95 3.10
C GLU A 85 17.71 0.41 3.36
N ILE A 86 16.43 0.43 3.72
CA ILE A 86 15.70 1.65 4.07
C ILE A 86 16.36 2.36 5.25
N ARG A 87 16.69 1.63 6.31
CA ARG A 87 17.34 2.19 7.51
C ARG A 87 18.71 2.79 7.19
N VAL A 88 19.54 2.09 6.41
CA VAL A 88 20.86 2.59 5.98
C VAL A 88 20.71 3.83 5.12
N TYR A 89 19.83 3.79 4.12
CA TYR A 89 19.60 4.91 3.21
C TYR A 89 19.10 6.16 3.95
N LEU A 90 18.06 6.02 4.78
CA LEU A 90 17.49 7.15 5.53
C LEU A 90 18.47 7.71 6.56
N HIS A 91 19.30 6.86 7.18
CA HIS A 91 20.36 7.34 8.06
C HIS A 91 21.36 8.21 7.29
N LEU A 92 21.87 7.75 6.14
CA LEU A 92 22.79 8.52 5.31
C LEU A 92 22.16 9.80 4.75
N ALA A 93 20.92 9.73 4.28
CA ALA A 93 20.21 10.90 3.74
C ALA A 93 20.04 12.02 4.78
N ARG A 94 20.02 11.68 6.07
CA ARG A 94 19.87 12.62 7.19
C ARG A 94 21.19 13.06 7.81
N SER A 95 22.18 12.18 7.84
CA SER A 95 23.46 12.43 8.53
C SER A 95 24.57 12.90 7.58
N GLY A 96 24.31 12.90 6.26
CA GLY A 96 25.31 13.23 5.25
C GLY A 96 26.37 12.13 5.09
N GLU A 97 27.53 12.51 4.61
CA GLU A 97 28.65 11.62 4.31
C GLU A 97 29.15 10.90 5.57
N ARG A 98 29.25 9.56 5.56
CA ARG A 98 29.69 8.73 6.69
C ARG A 98 30.48 7.51 6.23
N LYS A 99 31.32 7.00 7.15
CA LYS A 99 32.02 5.70 6.99
C LYS A 99 31.07 4.55 7.30
N ALA A 100 31.28 3.40 6.67
CA ALA A 100 30.47 2.22 6.94
C ALA A 100 30.47 1.77 8.41
N SER A 101 31.57 2.01 9.15
CA SER A 101 31.65 1.70 10.59
C SER A 101 30.74 2.61 11.42
N GLU A 102 30.65 3.89 11.10
CA GLU A 102 29.80 4.86 11.79
C GLU A 102 28.33 4.55 11.55
N ILE A 103 27.99 4.19 10.31
CA ILE A 103 26.64 3.76 9.94
C ILE A 103 26.26 2.48 10.71
N ALA A 104 27.14 1.46 10.72
CA ALA A 104 26.92 0.19 11.40
C ALA A 104 26.63 0.39 12.88
N GLU A 105 27.39 1.26 13.54
CA GLU A 105 27.21 1.61 14.96
C GLU A 105 25.87 2.34 15.19
N ALA A 106 25.56 3.35 14.36
CA ALA A 106 24.36 4.17 14.51
C ALA A 106 23.06 3.40 14.36
N ILE A 107 23.04 2.40 13.46
CA ILE A 107 21.82 1.60 13.20
C ILE A 107 21.87 0.20 13.82
N SER A 108 22.89 -0.10 14.61
CA SER A 108 23.09 -1.37 15.32
C SER A 108 23.09 -2.59 14.38
N LEU A 109 23.84 -2.49 13.27
CA LEU A 109 24.09 -3.59 12.33
C LEU A 109 25.55 -4.05 12.38
N HIS A 110 25.81 -5.29 11.96
CA HIS A 110 27.17 -5.76 11.78
C HIS A 110 27.88 -5.02 10.64
N ARG A 111 29.16 -4.71 10.82
CA ARG A 111 29.96 -3.96 9.83
C ARG A 111 29.96 -4.63 8.45
N THR A 112 30.10 -5.94 8.41
CA THR A 112 30.10 -6.72 7.15
C THR A 112 28.75 -6.63 6.43
N GLU A 113 27.64 -6.71 7.16
CA GLU A 113 26.29 -6.55 6.61
C GLU A 113 26.08 -5.13 6.11
N THR A 114 26.53 -4.13 6.85
CA THR A 114 26.43 -2.72 6.43
C THR A 114 27.16 -2.47 5.11
N TYR A 115 28.37 -3.01 4.94
CA TYR A 115 29.09 -2.91 3.67
C TYR A 115 28.33 -3.58 2.53
N ARG A 116 27.75 -4.76 2.74
CA ARG A 116 26.95 -5.46 1.74
C ARG A 116 25.76 -4.60 1.32
N ILE A 117 25.01 -4.06 2.29
CA ILE A 117 23.85 -3.20 2.04
C ILE A 117 24.26 -1.93 1.29
N LEU A 118 25.35 -1.27 1.69
CA LEU A 118 25.87 -0.08 1.01
C LEU A 118 26.20 -0.36 -0.45
N ARG A 119 26.84 -1.51 -0.75
CA ARG A 119 27.13 -1.94 -2.12
C ARG A 119 25.86 -2.25 -2.92
N ASP A 120 24.84 -2.84 -2.29
CA ASP A 120 23.57 -3.11 -2.94
C ASP A 120 22.81 -1.81 -3.23
N LEU A 121 22.84 -0.84 -2.32
CA LEU A 121 22.29 0.51 -2.53
C LEU A 121 23.07 1.29 -3.60
N GLU A 122 24.39 1.11 -3.68
CA GLU A 122 25.22 1.73 -4.71
C GLU A 122 24.89 1.18 -6.11
N LYS A 123 24.69 -0.15 -6.24
CA LYS A 123 24.21 -0.77 -7.49
C LYS A 123 22.83 -0.25 -7.92
N LYS A 124 21.98 0.08 -6.96
CA LYS A 124 20.66 0.68 -7.20
C LYS A 124 20.72 2.20 -7.49
N GLY A 125 21.90 2.82 -7.39
CA GLY A 125 22.09 4.26 -7.58
C GLY A 125 21.56 5.13 -6.45
N LEU A 126 21.34 4.53 -5.26
CA LEU A 126 20.79 5.22 -4.09
C LEU A 126 21.86 5.76 -3.15
N VAL A 127 23.08 5.23 -3.24
CA VAL A 127 24.24 5.63 -2.45
C VAL A 127 25.45 5.74 -3.38
N TYR A 128 26.33 6.68 -3.10
CA TYR A 128 27.60 6.88 -3.79
C TYR A 128 28.74 6.72 -2.81
N SER A 129 29.85 6.11 -3.27
CA SER A 129 31.09 6.08 -2.51
C SER A 129 32.07 7.13 -2.99
N ALA A 130 32.64 7.91 -2.07
CA ALA A 130 33.77 8.78 -2.36
C ALA A 130 35.07 7.97 -2.31
N PHE A 131 35.94 8.11 -3.35
CA PHE A 131 37.23 7.42 -3.42
C PHE A 131 38.29 8.03 -2.50
N GLU A 132 37.89 8.31 -1.26
CA GLU A 132 38.78 8.78 -0.20
C GLU A 132 39.22 7.65 0.72
N LYS A 133 40.39 7.80 1.33
CA LYS A 133 40.85 6.90 2.40
C LYS A 133 40.67 7.60 3.76
N PRO A 134 39.79 7.14 4.63
CA PRO A 134 38.91 5.96 4.56
C PRO A 134 37.67 6.17 3.67
N LEU A 135 37.17 5.07 3.06
CA LEU A 135 36.01 5.08 2.18
C LEU A 135 34.76 5.61 2.90
N LYS A 136 34.12 6.61 2.33
CA LYS A 136 32.91 7.23 2.82
C LYS A 136 31.76 7.05 1.83
N PHE A 137 30.54 7.10 2.32
CA PHE A 137 29.31 6.91 1.56
C PHE A 137 28.38 8.09 1.76
N THR A 138 27.68 8.47 0.68
CA THR A 138 26.70 9.55 0.66
C THR A 138 25.43 9.06 0.00
N ALA A 139 24.26 9.41 0.56
CA ALA A 139 22.99 9.07 -0.06
C ALA A 139 22.67 10.01 -1.24
N ALA A 140 22.06 9.48 -2.29
CA ALA A 140 21.42 10.29 -3.31
C ALA A 140 20.26 11.08 -2.68
N PRO A 141 19.94 12.29 -3.17
CA PRO A 141 18.73 13.01 -2.79
C PRO A 141 17.50 12.13 -2.98
N LEU A 142 16.51 12.22 -2.07
CA LEU A 142 15.34 11.33 -2.03
C LEU A 142 14.59 11.30 -3.37
N GLU A 143 14.43 12.44 -4.02
CA GLU A 143 13.79 12.54 -5.33
C GLU A 143 14.51 11.67 -6.38
N LYS A 144 15.83 11.82 -6.51
CA LYS A 144 16.65 11.03 -7.44
C LYS A 144 16.65 9.55 -7.10
N ALA A 145 16.62 9.22 -5.81
CA ALA A 145 16.55 7.84 -5.36
C ALA A 145 15.22 7.19 -5.78
N ILE A 146 14.10 7.90 -5.62
CA ILE A 146 12.78 7.42 -6.05
C ILE A 146 12.74 7.26 -7.57
N ASP A 147 13.25 8.23 -8.33
CA ASP A 147 13.33 8.14 -9.79
C ASP A 147 14.12 6.91 -10.25
N SER A 148 15.27 6.66 -9.62
CA SER A 148 16.09 5.46 -9.91
C SER A 148 15.34 4.16 -9.65
N LEU A 149 14.60 4.09 -8.55
CA LEU A 149 13.78 2.92 -8.20
C LEU A 149 12.63 2.72 -9.19
N ILE A 150 11.96 3.79 -9.61
CA ILE A 150 10.88 3.75 -10.61
C ILE A 150 11.43 3.26 -11.95
N GLU A 151 12.55 3.79 -12.41
CA GLU A 151 13.16 3.37 -13.67
C GLU A 151 13.62 1.90 -13.64
N ALA A 152 14.16 1.44 -12.51
CA ALA A 152 14.51 0.03 -12.34
C ALA A 152 13.27 -0.89 -12.44
N GLN A 153 12.13 -0.49 -11.87
CA GLN A 153 10.87 -1.24 -12.00
C GLN A 153 10.34 -1.23 -13.44
N LYS A 154 10.37 -0.08 -14.12
CA LYS A 154 9.98 0.01 -15.53
C LYS A 154 10.85 -0.89 -16.43
N MET A 155 12.17 -0.90 -16.20
CA MET A 155 13.08 -1.76 -16.94
C MET A 155 12.77 -3.24 -16.73
N LYS A 156 12.48 -3.65 -15.48
CA LYS A 156 12.06 -5.01 -15.16
C LYS A 156 10.77 -5.40 -15.87
N ILE A 157 9.77 -4.51 -15.90
CA ILE A 157 8.50 -4.74 -16.62
C ILE A 157 8.75 -4.92 -18.10
N ARG A 158 9.54 -4.03 -18.75
CA ARG A 158 9.90 -4.16 -20.17
C ARG A 158 10.61 -5.49 -20.50
N LEU A 159 11.46 -5.98 -19.58
CA LEU A 159 12.13 -7.27 -19.75
C LEU A 159 11.12 -8.42 -19.71
N LEU A 160 10.23 -8.42 -18.71
CA LEU A 160 9.17 -9.43 -18.58
C LEU A 160 8.20 -9.40 -19.76
N GLU A 161 7.88 -8.23 -20.31
CA GLU A 161 7.06 -8.10 -21.52
C GLU A 161 7.72 -8.75 -22.73
N LYS A 162 9.03 -8.58 -22.91
CA LYS A 162 9.79 -9.27 -23.97
C LYS A 162 9.81 -10.78 -23.78
N GLU A 163 10.05 -11.24 -22.55
CA GLU A 163 10.09 -12.67 -22.24
C GLU A 163 8.70 -13.32 -22.44
N LYS A 164 7.61 -12.59 -22.16
CA LYS A 164 6.24 -13.06 -22.36
C LYS A 164 6.01 -13.57 -23.78
N VAL A 165 6.48 -12.85 -24.79
CA VAL A 165 6.28 -13.24 -26.21
C VAL A 165 6.89 -14.60 -26.49
N GLY A 166 8.16 -14.81 -26.11
CA GLY A 166 8.83 -16.09 -26.31
C GLY A 166 8.20 -17.24 -25.50
N LEU A 167 7.73 -16.95 -24.27
CA LEU A 167 7.03 -17.96 -23.45
C LEU A 167 5.69 -18.38 -24.08
N VAL A 168 4.92 -17.45 -24.66
CA VAL A 168 3.67 -17.75 -25.34
C VAL A 168 3.91 -18.60 -26.61
N GLU A 169 4.95 -18.29 -27.36
CA GLU A 169 5.34 -19.07 -28.55
C GLU A 169 5.76 -20.51 -28.14
N LEU A 170 6.58 -20.63 -27.11
CA LEU A 170 6.97 -21.94 -26.58
C LEU A 170 5.78 -22.73 -26.07
N TRP A 171 4.87 -22.09 -25.34
CA TRP A 171 3.64 -22.72 -24.85
C TRP A 171 2.77 -23.23 -26.00
N SER A 172 2.64 -22.44 -27.08
CA SER A 172 1.86 -22.81 -28.26
C SER A 172 2.48 -23.99 -29.04
N SER A 173 3.77 -24.21 -28.92
CA SER A 173 4.48 -25.36 -29.55
C SER A 173 4.29 -26.68 -28.80
N ILE A 174 3.87 -26.65 -27.53
CA ILE A 174 3.58 -27.83 -26.73
C ILE A 174 2.22 -28.40 -27.16
N PRO A 175 2.12 -29.71 -27.52
CA PRO A 175 0.85 -30.33 -27.86
C PRO A 175 -0.16 -30.16 -26.71
N GLN A 176 -1.16 -29.34 -26.93
CA GLN A 176 -2.25 -29.12 -25.97
C GLN A 176 -3.27 -30.26 -26.12
N GLN A 177 -3.63 -30.94 -25.04
CA GLN A 177 -4.84 -31.77 -25.03
C GLN A 177 -6.00 -30.85 -25.37
N LYS A 178 -6.76 -31.18 -26.41
CA LYS A 178 -8.01 -30.48 -26.72
C LYS A 178 -8.95 -30.68 -25.52
N VAL A 179 -8.93 -29.72 -24.60
CA VAL A 179 -9.99 -29.57 -23.65
C VAL A 179 -11.17 -29.12 -24.49
N GLU A 180 -12.15 -30.02 -24.70
CA GLU A 180 -13.43 -29.61 -25.26
C GLU A 180 -13.93 -28.46 -24.39
N ASN A 181 -13.93 -27.26 -24.97
CA ASN A 181 -14.58 -26.11 -24.38
C ASN A 181 -16.12 -26.33 -24.46
N SER A 182 -16.61 -27.35 -23.74
CA SER A 182 -17.99 -27.30 -23.30
C SER A 182 -18.10 -26.03 -22.46
N GLU A 183 -19.13 -25.23 -22.67
CA GLU A 183 -19.46 -24.05 -21.84
C GLU A 183 -19.74 -24.53 -20.40
N LYS A 184 -18.68 -24.98 -19.70
CA LYS A 184 -18.80 -25.43 -18.33
C LYS A 184 -19.13 -24.23 -17.46
N GLU A 185 -20.17 -24.38 -16.69
CA GLU A 185 -20.50 -23.46 -15.63
C GLU A 185 -19.38 -23.48 -14.59
N ILE A 186 -18.79 -22.33 -14.32
CA ILE A 186 -17.60 -22.16 -13.48
C ILE A 186 -17.95 -21.24 -12.33
N PHE A 187 -17.53 -21.63 -11.14
CA PHE A 187 -17.48 -20.79 -9.97
C PHE A 187 -16.01 -20.66 -9.55
N GLN A 188 -15.47 -19.45 -9.63
CA GLN A 188 -14.09 -19.17 -9.25
C GLN A 188 -14.07 -18.20 -8.07
N ILE A 189 -13.45 -18.63 -6.98
CA ILE A 189 -13.19 -17.75 -5.82
C ILE A 189 -11.85 -17.04 -6.04
N LEU A 190 -11.85 -15.74 -5.85
CA LEU A 190 -10.69 -14.86 -5.98
C LEU A 190 -10.38 -14.28 -4.60
N GLU A 191 -9.16 -14.45 -4.14
CA GLU A 191 -8.72 -13.96 -2.83
C GLU A 191 -7.98 -12.62 -2.97
N GLY A 192 -8.48 -11.60 -2.29
CA GLY A 192 -7.90 -10.26 -2.24
C GLY A 192 -8.45 -9.28 -3.28
N GLY A 193 -8.51 -8.01 -2.90
CA GLY A 193 -9.06 -6.94 -3.76
C GLY A 193 -8.30 -6.77 -5.08
N GLN A 194 -7.00 -7.07 -5.11
CA GLN A 194 -6.20 -6.99 -6.32
C GLN A 194 -6.64 -8.04 -7.36
N GLN A 195 -6.93 -9.28 -6.93
CA GLN A 195 -7.41 -10.34 -7.81
C GLN A 195 -8.78 -9.99 -8.41
N MET A 196 -9.67 -9.37 -7.60
CA MET A 196 -10.95 -8.87 -8.07
C MET A 196 -10.77 -7.80 -9.17
N ILE A 197 -9.86 -6.85 -8.99
CA ILE A 197 -9.59 -5.79 -9.98
C ILE A 197 -8.98 -6.37 -11.26
N LEU A 198 -8.04 -7.30 -11.15
CA LEU A 198 -7.48 -7.98 -12.31
C LEU A 198 -8.56 -8.72 -13.11
N LYS A 199 -9.47 -9.43 -12.41
CA LYS A 199 -10.59 -10.12 -13.07
C LYS A 199 -11.57 -9.14 -13.68
N ALA A 200 -11.87 -8.03 -13.02
CA ALA A 200 -12.74 -6.98 -13.57
C ALA A 200 -12.15 -6.39 -14.86
N ASN A 201 -10.83 -6.14 -14.93
CA ASN A 201 -10.16 -5.69 -16.15
C ASN A 201 -10.20 -6.75 -17.26
N GLU A 202 -9.94 -8.03 -16.93
CA GLU A 202 -10.06 -9.14 -17.89
C GLU A 202 -11.45 -9.22 -18.51
N LEU A 203 -12.49 -9.10 -17.68
CA LEU A 203 -13.87 -9.10 -18.11
C LEU A 203 -14.19 -7.90 -18.99
N LEU A 204 -13.70 -6.72 -18.65
CA LEU A 204 -13.88 -5.49 -19.42
C LEU A 204 -13.23 -5.58 -20.81
N GLU A 205 -12.02 -6.15 -20.91
CA GLU A 205 -11.32 -6.35 -22.18
C GLU A 205 -12.07 -7.31 -23.13
N ARG A 206 -12.77 -8.31 -22.56
CA ARG A 206 -13.56 -9.29 -23.31
C ARG A 206 -14.99 -8.85 -23.62
N ALA A 207 -15.47 -7.81 -22.94
CA ALA A 207 -16.82 -7.29 -23.10
C ALA A 207 -17.09 -6.83 -24.56
N LYS A 208 -18.25 -7.18 -25.10
CA LYS A 208 -18.63 -6.87 -26.47
C LYS A 208 -19.78 -5.85 -26.58
N ASN A 209 -20.71 -5.88 -25.64
CA ASN A 209 -21.94 -5.10 -25.69
C ASN A 209 -22.14 -4.16 -24.52
N GLU A 210 -22.20 -4.72 -23.31
CA GLU A 210 -22.53 -3.93 -22.14
C GLU A 210 -21.78 -4.40 -20.87
N ILE A 211 -21.57 -3.44 -19.96
CA ILE A 211 -21.09 -3.68 -18.61
C ILE A 211 -21.98 -2.94 -17.62
N GLN A 212 -22.47 -3.65 -16.64
CA GLN A 212 -23.32 -3.15 -15.56
C GLN A 212 -22.55 -3.29 -14.25
N ILE A 213 -22.38 -2.19 -13.52
CA ILE A 213 -21.57 -2.13 -12.30
C ILE A 213 -22.44 -1.61 -11.17
N PHE A 214 -22.54 -2.37 -10.08
CA PHE A 214 -22.99 -1.85 -8.80
C PHE A 214 -21.78 -1.77 -7.86
N ALA A 215 -21.44 -0.57 -7.41
CA ALA A 215 -20.29 -0.34 -6.53
C ALA A 215 -20.65 0.61 -5.39
N PRO A 216 -20.78 0.12 -4.13
CA PRO A 216 -20.82 0.97 -2.94
C PRO A 216 -19.58 1.86 -2.82
N GLY A 217 -19.67 2.98 -2.08
CA GLY A 217 -18.63 4.00 -2.04
C GLY A 217 -17.22 3.50 -1.68
N GLU A 218 -17.10 2.42 -0.91
CA GLU A 218 -15.80 1.81 -0.60
C GLU A 218 -15.18 1.11 -1.81
N TYR A 219 -15.98 0.33 -2.53
CA TYR A 219 -15.53 -0.33 -3.75
C TYR A 219 -15.35 0.65 -4.90
N LEU A 220 -16.18 1.68 -4.96
CA LEU A 220 -16.03 2.76 -5.93
C LEU A 220 -14.68 3.48 -5.75
N ALA A 221 -14.24 3.70 -4.50
CA ALA A 221 -12.92 4.21 -4.20
C ALA A 221 -11.79 3.27 -4.69
N GLN A 222 -11.93 1.96 -4.45
CA GLN A 222 -10.95 0.97 -4.92
C GLN A 222 -10.85 0.94 -6.45
N LEU A 223 -11.99 0.96 -7.13
CA LEU A 223 -12.05 1.01 -8.60
C LEU A 223 -11.44 2.30 -9.14
N TYR A 224 -11.70 3.45 -8.49
CA TYR A 224 -11.14 4.75 -8.86
C TYR A 224 -9.61 4.79 -8.74
N HIS A 225 -9.05 4.23 -7.67
CA HIS A 225 -7.60 4.20 -7.44
C HIS A 225 -6.87 3.07 -8.20
N SER A 226 -7.58 2.31 -9.02
CA SER A 226 -7.03 1.26 -9.88
C SER A 226 -7.07 1.68 -11.36
N ASP A 227 -6.39 0.92 -12.20
CA ASP A 227 -6.42 1.11 -13.65
C ASP A 227 -7.81 0.83 -14.28
N PHE A 228 -8.75 0.24 -13.51
CA PHE A 228 -10.05 -0.17 -14.01
C PHE A 228 -10.88 1.00 -14.56
N THR A 229 -10.90 2.14 -13.86
CA THR A 229 -11.65 3.33 -14.32
C THR A 229 -11.09 3.93 -15.60
N ASP A 230 -9.77 3.93 -15.77
CA ASP A 230 -9.13 4.42 -16.99
C ASP A 230 -9.39 3.47 -18.17
N ASN A 231 -9.33 2.17 -17.93
CA ASN A 231 -9.69 1.15 -18.91
C ASN A 231 -11.18 1.26 -19.28
N LEU A 232 -12.06 1.48 -18.32
CA LEU A 232 -13.49 1.68 -18.53
C LEU A 232 -13.77 2.91 -19.40
N LYS A 233 -13.04 4.02 -19.18
CA LYS A 233 -13.14 5.22 -20.03
C LYS A 233 -12.72 4.94 -21.48
N ARG A 234 -11.64 4.19 -21.70
CA ARG A 234 -11.16 3.81 -23.04
C ARG A 234 -12.19 2.98 -23.81
N HIS A 235 -12.92 2.11 -23.12
CA HIS A 235 -13.96 1.27 -23.73
C HIS A 235 -15.34 1.94 -23.81
N SER A 236 -15.51 3.12 -23.26
CA SER A 236 -16.80 3.80 -23.12
C SER A 236 -17.46 4.22 -24.45
N SER A 237 -16.72 4.24 -25.56
CA SER A 237 -17.25 4.49 -26.90
C SER A 237 -17.80 3.24 -27.59
N LYS A 238 -17.37 2.04 -27.13
CA LYS A 238 -17.75 0.75 -27.75
C LYS A 238 -18.75 -0.02 -26.90
N LEU A 239 -18.79 0.22 -25.58
CA LEU A 239 -19.61 -0.51 -24.64
C LEU A 239 -20.68 0.39 -24.03
N LYS A 240 -21.86 -0.17 -23.84
CA LYS A 240 -22.88 0.45 -22.97
C LYS A 240 -22.50 0.23 -21.51
N ILE A 241 -22.05 1.31 -20.84
CA ILE A 241 -21.64 1.27 -19.45
C ILE A 241 -22.74 1.89 -18.59
N THR A 242 -23.16 1.16 -17.54
CA THR A 242 -24.12 1.64 -16.55
C THR A 242 -23.54 1.39 -15.15
N LEU A 243 -23.44 2.45 -14.36
CA LEU A 243 -23.00 2.38 -12.97
C LEU A 243 -24.17 2.69 -12.02
N LEU A 244 -24.41 1.82 -11.07
CA LEU A 244 -25.22 2.09 -9.90
C LEU A 244 -24.33 2.20 -8.67
N THR A 245 -24.61 3.15 -7.82
CA THR A 245 -23.88 3.33 -6.55
C THR A 245 -24.82 3.78 -5.45
N GLU A 246 -24.41 3.58 -4.19
CA GLU A 246 -25.20 4.03 -3.07
C GLU A 246 -25.23 5.57 -2.97
N ASN A 247 -26.30 6.13 -2.39
CA ASN A 247 -26.43 7.56 -2.18
C ASN A 247 -25.68 7.99 -0.92
N SER A 248 -24.35 8.00 -0.96
CA SER A 248 -23.48 8.45 0.13
C SER A 248 -22.60 9.64 -0.31
N SER A 249 -22.09 10.40 0.66
CA SER A 249 -21.13 11.50 0.39
C SER A 249 -19.86 10.99 -0.30
N LYS A 250 -19.42 9.80 0.07
CA LYS A 250 -18.26 9.13 -0.53
C LYS A 250 -18.50 8.79 -1.99
N SER A 251 -19.65 8.21 -2.32
CA SER A 251 -20.04 7.91 -3.70
C SER A 251 -20.13 9.15 -4.56
N ARG A 252 -20.74 10.22 -4.05
CA ARG A 252 -20.85 11.51 -4.77
C ARG A 252 -19.48 12.06 -5.11
N PHE A 253 -18.57 12.10 -4.14
CA PHE A 253 -17.19 12.56 -4.36
C PHE A 253 -16.50 11.80 -5.50
N PHE A 254 -16.54 10.47 -5.50
CA PHE A 254 -15.87 9.69 -6.56
C PHE A 254 -16.54 9.81 -7.93
N ILE A 255 -17.87 9.92 -8.00
CA ILE A 255 -18.58 10.17 -9.26
C ILE A 255 -18.18 11.52 -9.87
N GLU A 256 -18.07 12.57 -9.05
CA GLU A 256 -17.60 13.89 -9.47
C GLU A 256 -16.14 13.84 -9.97
N GLN A 257 -15.26 13.16 -9.23
CA GLN A 257 -13.85 12.98 -9.63
C GLN A 257 -13.72 12.18 -10.94
N MET A 258 -14.57 11.19 -11.17
CA MET A 258 -14.58 10.43 -12.42
C MET A 258 -15.03 11.27 -13.61
N GLY A 259 -15.76 12.37 -13.41
CA GLY A 259 -16.27 13.23 -14.47
C GLY A 259 -17.26 12.50 -15.40
N TRP A 260 -18.04 11.55 -14.88
CA TRP A 260 -18.97 10.78 -15.70
C TRP A 260 -20.24 11.58 -16.04
N ALA A 261 -20.71 11.42 -17.27
CA ALA A 261 -21.95 12.01 -17.69
C ALA A 261 -23.16 11.42 -16.93
N ALA A 262 -24.13 12.24 -16.60
CA ALA A 262 -25.30 11.88 -15.77
C ALA A 262 -26.10 10.66 -16.27
N HIS A 263 -26.07 10.37 -17.58
CA HIS A 263 -26.76 9.21 -18.14
C HIS A 263 -26.03 7.87 -17.90
N LYS A 264 -24.76 7.90 -17.47
CA LYS A 264 -23.94 6.70 -17.24
C LYS A 264 -24.02 6.17 -15.81
N TYR A 265 -24.58 6.93 -14.88
CA TYR A 265 -24.70 6.51 -13.50
C TYR A 265 -26.06 6.83 -12.87
N ARG A 266 -26.41 6.09 -11.82
CA ARG A 266 -27.54 6.36 -10.94
C ARG A 266 -27.14 6.11 -9.51
N MET A 267 -27.65 6.94 -8.60
CA MET A 267 -27.52 6.75 -7.17
C MET A 267 -28.77 6.07 -6.64
N VAL A 268 -28.60 5.00 -5.90
CA VAL A 268 -29.67 4.14 -5.39
C VAL A 268 -29.60 4.02 -3.89
N ASP A 269 -30.69 3.65 -3.26
CA ASP A 269 -30.75 3.39 -1.83
C ASP A 269 -30.53 1.87 -1.59
N ALA A 270 -29.26 1.46 -1.57
CA ALA A 270 -28.85 0.07 -1.49
C ALA A 270 -27.47 -0.10 -0.82
N SER A 271 -27.31 0.49 0.37
CA SER A 271 -26.02 0.51 1.11
C SER A 271 -25.53 -0.86 1.59
N THR A 272 -26.41 -1.87 1.68
CA THR A 272 -26.07 -3.22 2.19
C THR A 272 -25.66 -4.20 1.10
N LEU A 273 -25.80 -3.84 -0.16
CA LEU A 273 -25.47 -4.76 -1.25
C LEU A 273 -23.96 -4.81 -1.50
N PRO A 274 -23.41 -5.99 -1.82
CA PRO A 274 -22.03 -6.14 -2.23
C PRO A 274 -21.78 -5.49 -3.59
N CYS A 275 -20.52 -5.14 -3.87
CA CYS A 275 -20.12 -4.73 -5.21
C CYS A 275 -20.26 -5.91 -6.17
N PHE A 276 -20.85 -5.67 -7.34
CA PHE A 276 -20.89 -6.67 -8.42
C PHE A 276 -20.81 -6.01 -9.81
N ILE A 277 -20.29 -6.79 -10.75
CA ILE A 277 -20.10 -6.42 -12.15
C ILE A 277 -20.71 -7.52 -13.02
N ILE A 278 -21.60 -7.14 -13.94
CA ILE A 278 -22.20 -8.05 -14.92
C ILE A 278 -21.71 -7.63 -16.31
N VAL A 279 -21.21 -8.61 -17.07
CA VAL A 279 -20.68 -8.38 -18.42
C VAL A 279 -21.49 -9.16 -19.43
N ASP A 280 -21.98 -8.48 -20.48
CA ASP A 280 -22.72 -9.01 -21.61
C ASP A 280 -23.91 -9.93 -21.23
N ARG A 281 -24.43 -9.80 -20.00
CA ARG A 281 -25.47 -10.68 -19.39
C ARG A 281 -25.06 -12.15 -19.33
N LYS A 282 -23.77 -12.44 -19.30
CA LYS A 282 -23.22 -13.81 -19.33
C LYS A 282 -22.27 -14.11 -18.21
N GLU A 283 -21.62 -13.11 -17.67
CA GLU A 283 -20.61 -13.26 -16.62
C GLU A 283 -20.89 -12.33 -15.46
N LEU A 284 -20.66 -12.81 -14.24
CA LEU A 284 -20.84 -12.08 -12.99
C LEU A 284 -19.57 -12.13 -12.18
N LEU A 285 -19.14 -10.98 -11.69
CA LEU A 285 -18.13 -10.83 -10.66
C LEU A 285 -18.77 -10.14 -9.45
N ILE A 286 -18.75 -10.78 -8.27
CA ILE A 286 -19.35 -10.25 -7.05
C ILE A 286 -18.33 -10.25 -5.92
N ALA A 287 -18.20 -9.13 -5.18
CA ALA A 287 -17.37 -9.04 -4.00
C ALA A 287 -18.08 -9.69 -2.80
N ILE A 288 -17.35 -10.51 -2.06
CA ILE A 288 -17.81 -11.17 -0.85
C ILE A 288 -16.92 -10.66 0.30
N GLN A 289 -17.52 -10.03 1.30
CA GLN A 289 -16.78 -9.69 2.52
C GLN A 289 -16.87 -10.87 3.48
N LYS A 290 -15.74 -11.38 3.93
CA LYS A 290 -15.71 -12.32 5.04
C LYS A 290 -15.72 -11.50 6.32
N ASN A 291 -16.82 -11.57 7.07
CA ASN A 291 -16.86 -11.08 8.44
C ASN A 291 -16.13 -12.12 9.32
N ASP A 292 -14.86 -11.85 9.63
CA ASP A 292 -14.15 -12.63 10.64
C ASP A 292 -14.68 -12.21 12.02
N ASP A 293 -15.69 -12.91 12.51
CA ASP A 293 -16.25 -12.78 13.87
C ASP A 293 -15.33 -13.38 14.95
N GLU A 294 -14.12 -13.82 14.61
CA GLU A 294 -13.15 -14.30 15.58
C GLU A 294 -12.33 -13.16 16.17
N LYS A 295 -12.68 -12.87 17.42
CA LYS A 295 -11.97 -12.03 18.38
C LYS A 295 -10.66 -12.72 18.80
N ASP A 296 -9.61 -12.74 17.98
CA ASP A 296 -8.27 -13.01 18.49
C ASP A 296 -7.21 -12.53 17.52
N SER A 297 -6.61 -11.45 17.90
CA SER A 297 -5.28 -10.93 17.65
C SER A 297 -5.26 -9.43 17.31
N ALA A 298 -4.45 -8.70 18.08
CA ALA A 298 -4.26 -7.25 18.04
C ALA A 298 -3.51 -6.74 16.78
N ASP A 299 -3.45 -7.53 15.73
CA ASP A 299 -2.93 -7.12 14.44
C ASP A 299 -4.07 -6.68 13.53
N LYS A 300 -3.95 -5.44 13.08
CA LYS A 300 -4.88 -4.67 12.25
C LYS A 300 -5.74 -5.53 11.32
N LYS A 301 -7.06 -5.50 11.53
CA LYS A 301 -8.13 -5.98 10.64
C LYS A 301 -7.84 -5.59 9.17
N LYS A 302 -7.11 -6.42 8.44
CA LYS A 302 -7.21 -6.47 6.99
C LYS A 302 -8.41 -7.34 6.68
N SER A 303 -9.59 -6.74 6.52
CA SER A 303 -10.73 -7.38 5.89
C SER A 303 -10.23 -8.05 4.61
N ARG A 304 -10.23 -9.38 4.58
CA ARG A 304 -9.88 -10.14 3.37
C ARG A 304 -11.04 -10.01 2.42
N THR A 305 -10.95 -9.08 1.49
CA THR A 305 -11.88 -8.99 0.36
C THR A 305 -11.75 -10.28 -0.44
N MET A 306 -12.83 -10.99 -0.62
CA MET A 306 -12.95 -12.12 -1.54
C MET A 306 -13.88 -11.71 -2.67
N ALA A 307 -13.74 -12.32 -3.83
CA ALA A 307 -14.70 -12.17 -4.92
C ALA A 307 -15.03 -13.53 -5.53
N LEU A 308 -16.23 -13.65 -6.06
CA LEU A 308 -16.69 -14.79 -6.82
C LEU A 308 -16.90 -14.35 -8.27
N TRP A 309 -16.29 -15.06 -9.20
CA TRP A 309 -16.60 -14.97 -10.60
C TRP A 309 -17.37 -16.22 -11.06
N THR A 310 -18.40 -16.03 -11.87
CA THR A 310 -19.18 -17.13 -12.45
C THR A 310 -19.80 -16.74 -13.80
N ASN A 311 -19.97 -17.73 -14.66
CA ASN A 311 -20.78 -17.66 -15.88
C ASN A 311 -22.09 -18.45 -15.75
N TYR A 312 -22.48 -18.84 -14.53
CA TYR A 312 -23.72 -19.60 -14.29
C TYR A 312 -24.94 -18.71 -14.54
N ALA A 313 -25.74 -19.06 -15.55
CA ALA A 313 -26.81 -18.22 -16.08
C ALA A 313 -27.80 -17.75 -15.01
N ALA A 314 -28.25 -18.64 -14.13
CA ALA A 314 -29.24 -18.30 -13.11
C ALA A 314 -28.72 -17.23 -12.12
N PHE A 315 -27.43 -17.26 -11.74
CA PHE A 315 -26.84 -16.21 -10.87
C PHE A 315 -26.74 -14.88 -11.60
N VAL A 316 -26.34 -14.91 -12.87
CA VAL A 316 -26.26 -13.70 -13.71
C VAL A 316 -27.64 -13.08 -13.86
N GLU A 317 -28.67 -13.86 -14.15
CA GLU A 317 -30.05 -13.40 -14.32
C GLU A 317 -30.60 -12.76 -13.04
N ILE A 318 -30.42 -13.41 -11.88
CA ILE A 318 -30.86 -12.88 -10.58
C ILE A 318 -30.26 -11.49 -10.33
N LEU A 319 -28.92 -11.36 -10.47
CA LEU A 319 -28.25 -10.09 -10.23
C LEU A 319 -28.60 -9.04 -11.30
N GLN A 320 -28.90 -9.45 -12.52
CA GLN A 320 -29.36 -8.56 -13.58
C GLN A 320 -30.77 -8.02 -13.30
N MET A 321 -31.68 -8.85 -12.83
CA MET A 321 -33.01 -8.43 -12.39
C MET A 321 -32.91 -7.44 -11.21
N LEU A 322 -32.07 -7.74 -10.24
CA LEU A 322 -31.79 -6.83 -9.13
C LEU A 322 -31.23 -5.49 -9.63
N PHE A 323 -30.23 -5.51 -10.52
CA PHE A 323 -29.63 -4.33 -11.10
C PHE A 323 -30.66 -3.45 -11.83
N ALA A 324 -31.52 -4.07 -12.67
CA ALA A 324 -32.58 -3.38 -13.36
C ALA A 324 -33.57 -2.71 -12.40
N LYS A 325 -34.00 -3.43 -11.36
CA LYS A 325 -34.92 -2.90 -10.34
C LYS A 325 -34.35 -1.73 -9.57
N LEU A 326 -33.07 -1.80 -9.18
CA LEU A 326 -32.36 -0.71 -8.53
C LEU A 326 -32.24 0.50 -9.48
N GLY A 327 -31.96 0.26 -10.75
CA GLY A 327 -31.84 1.30 -11.77
C GLY A 327 -33.12 2.10 -11.98
N GLU A 328 -34.30 1.47 -11.86
CA GLU A 328 -35.61 2.14 -11.95
C GLU A 328 -35.81 3.19 -10.85
N THR A 329 -35.30 2.94 -9.65
CA THR A 329 -35.44 3.83 -8.49
C THR A 329 -34.28 4.84 -8.39
N GLY A 330 -33.23 4.65 -9.17
CA GLY A 330 -32.01 5.44 -9.12
C GLY A 330 -32.19 6.89 -9.60
N LYS A 331 -31.45 7.80 -8.98
CA LYS A 331 -31.44 9.24 -9.27
C LYS A 331 -30.04 9.72 -9.61
N THR A 332 -29.94 10.76 -10.42
CA THR A 332 -28.67 11.47 -10.65
C THR A 332 -28.34 12.40 -9.48
N ILE A 333 -27.09 12.82 -9.37
CA ILE A 333 -26.68 13.83 -8.37
C ILE A 333 -27.52 15.11 -8.54
N GLN A 334 -27.78 15.55 -9.76
CA GLN A 334 -28.54 16.75 -10.04
C GLN A 334 -30.00 16.63 -9.53
N GLU A 335 -30.66 15.50 -9.78
CA GLU A 335 -32.02 15.24 -9.29
C GLU A 335 -32.10 15.19 -7.76
N ILE A 336 -31.03 14.75 -7.10
CA ILE A 336 -30.94 14.74 -5.62
C ILE A 336 -30.82 16.16 -5.07
N TYR A 337 -29.97 17.00 -5.66
CA TYR A 337 -29.81 18.40 -5.21
C TYR A 337 -31.05 19.24 -5.45
N VAL A 338 -31.72 19.09 -6.59
CA VAL A 338 -32.99 19.83 -6.88
C VAL A 338 -34.06 19.51 -5.83
N ARG A 339 -34.18 18.26 -5.39
CA ARG A 339 -35.13 17.89 -4.32
C ARG A 339 -34.72 18.42 -2.93
N ALA A 340 -33.43 18.47 -2.63
CA ALA A 340 -32.95 18.99 -1.35
C ALA A 340 -33.13 20.52 -1.23
N SER A 341 -33.19 21.24 -2.35
CA SER A 341 -33.43 22.69 -2.38
C SER A 341 -34.95 23.06 -2.47
N ALA A 342 -35.82 22.06 -2.69
CA ALA A 342 -37.28 22.24 -2.78
C ALA A 342 -38.02 21.86 -1.49
N ASN A 343 -37.34 21.33 -0.50
CA ASN A 343 -37.84 21.09 0.87
C ASN A 343 -37.12 22.02 1.87
#